data_3a609b3e02d5504240dcb05b0d792964
#
_entry.id   3a609b3e02d5504240dcb05b0d792964
#
_cell.length_a   1.000
_cell.length_b   1.000
_cell.length_c   1.000
_cell.angle_alpha   90.00
_cell.angle_beta   90.00
_cell.angle_gamma   90.00
#
_symmetry.space_group_name_H-M   'P 1'
#
loop_
_entity.id
_entity.type
_entity.pdbx_description
1 polymer ?
#
loop_
_entity_poly.entity_id
_entity_poly.type
_entity_poly.pdbx_seq_one_letter_code
_entity_poly.pdbx_strand_id
1 'polypeptide(L)'
;GKEYFSGIVSLDGIKPPVIDAKVRANINVENVMHLMDMKDFQLKGMLLANVKSKGTYAPEQRLFPITKGLLEFSDGYVKTPYYPNPVTDIHFKGNIENTDGSMKTLAVNVSPATFLFEGKPFTVNLSMENFDDIRYDIQAKGELDIAKIYKVFSQKGLELEGYAKADLTLQGTQSDATNGRYHLLHNKGVIELRNIKTTTEYLPKPFIIQQGVFHFNQDNMHFTDFRATYGKSDFLMNGRMSNAINFFLSNNQVLKGNFTVSSNYLDVDEFMYTSVPAQETKEAKEATVTNDTPTEKGVVIVPKLFNFNLNANLKNVALQGLT
;
A
#
# COMPACT_ATOMS: atom_id res chain seq x y z
N GLY A 1 -22.24 26.20 -9.75
CA GLY A 1 -22.01 27.09 -10.90
C GLY A 1 -22.60 26.46 -12.17
N LYS A 2 -22.83 27.27 -13.21
CA LYS A 2 -23.32 26.71 -14.49
C LYS A 2 -22.22 25.91 -15.15
N GLU A 3 -22.60 24.78 -15.76
CA GLU A 3 -21.70 24.00 -16.63
C GLU A 3 -21.35 24.85 -17.88
N TYR A 4 -20.08 24.77 -18.26
CA TYR A 4 -19.61 25.36 -19.50
C TYR A 4 -18.40 24.61 -20.03
N PHE A 5 -18.26 24.62 -21.33
CA PHE A 5 -17.09 24.22 -22.06
C PHE A 5 -16.74 25.33 -23.06
N SER A 6 -15.55 25.86 -22.99
CA SER A 6 -15.06 26.87 -23.91
C SER A 6 -13.62 26.55 -24.26
N GLY A 7 -13.33 26.50 -25.54
CA GLY A 7 -11.98 26.20 -25.96
C GLY A 7 -11.83 26.24 -27.48
N ILE A 8 -10.56 26.29 -27.87
CA ILE A 8 -10.11 26.10 -29.25
C ILE A 8 -9.20 24.87 -29.22
N VAL A 9 -9.48 23.92 -30.05
CA VAL A 9 -8.65 22.74 -30.28
C VAL A 9 -8.38 22.66 -31.79
N SER A 10 -7.12 22.77 -32.14
CA SER A 10 -6.62 22.57 -33.50
C SER A 10 -5.79 21.30 -33.54
N LEU A 11 -6.08 20.48 -34.54
CA LEU A 11 -5.32 19.27 -34.84
C LEU A 11 -4.78 19.41 -36.26
N ASP A 12 -3.47 19.35 -36.41
CA ASP A 12 -2.79 19.38 -37.72
C ASP A 12 -2.03 18.07 -37.91
N GLY A 13 -2.25 17.45 -39.05
CA GLY A 13 -1.68 16.14 -39.37
C GLY A 13 -2.41 14.97 -38.74
N ILE A 14 -2.16 13.76 -39.25
CA ILE A 14 -2.80 12.53 -38.77
C ILE A 14 -1.82 11.65 -37.98
N LYS A 15 -0.54 11.63 -38.40
CA LYS A 15 0.50 10.79 -37.74
C LYS A 15 1.89 11.43 -37.92
N PRO A 16 2.49 11.96 -36.86
CA PRO A 16 1.88 12.29 -35.56
C PRO A 16 1.06 13.58 -35.63
N PRO A 17 -0.06 13.70 -34.92
CA PRO A 17 -0.84 14.91 -34.85
C PRO A 17 -0.12 16.00 -34.06
N VAL A 18 -0.22 17.25 -34.51
CA VAL A 18 0.18 18.45 -33.78
C VAL A 18 -1.09 19.04 -33.13
N ILE A 19 -1.04 19.20 -31.83
CA ILE A 19 -2.15 19.72 -31.02
C ILE A 19 -1.85 21.18 -30.68
N ASP A 20 -2.82 22.07 -30.82
CA ASP A 20 -2.86 23.40 -30.18
C ASP A 20 -4.22 23.54 -29.52
N ALA A 21 -4.24 23.45 -28.20
CA ALA A 21 -5.47 23.44 -27.41
C ALA A 21 -5.42 24.45 -26.27
N LYS A 22 -6.51 25.21 -26.14
CA LYS A 22 -6.79 26.06 -24.97
C LYS A 22 -8.20 25.74 -24.52
N VAL A 23 -8.33 25.11 -23.37
CA VAL A 23 -9.61 24.63 -22.86
C VAL A 23 -9.86 25.23 -21.48
N ARG A 24 -11.08 25.76 -21.29
CA ARG A 24 -11.64 26.11 -20.00
C ARG A 24 -12.98 25.38 -19.89
N ALA A 25 -13.13 24.60 -18.85
CA ALA A 25 -14.31 23.79 -18.65
C ALA A 25 -14.72 23.81 -17.18
N ASN A 26 -16.01 23.77 -16.94
CA ASN A 26 -16.63 23.43 -15.67
C ASN A 26 -17.73 22.41 -16.00
N ILE A 27 -17.49 21.17 -15.78
CA ILE A 27 -18.33 20.07 -16.28
C ILE A 27 -18.70 19.09 -15.17
N ASN A 28 -19.91 18.58 -15.23
CA ASN A 28 -20.26 17.40 -14.47
C ASN A 28 -19.69 16.16 -15.20
N VAL A 29 -18.74 15.50 -14.53
CA VAL A 29 -18.04 14.36 -15.15
C VAL A 29 -18.95 13.18 -15.40
N GLU A 30 -20.08 13.04 -14.68
CA GLU A 30 -21.07 12.01 -14.91
C GLU A 30 -21.67 12.10 -16.35
N ASN A 31 -21.89 13.32 -16.85
CA ASN A 31 -22.38 13.56 -18.20
C ASN A 31 -21.37 13.10 -19.27
N VAL A 32 -20.06 13.19 -18.97
CA VAL A 32 -19.00 12.76 -19.89
C VAL A 32 -18.81 11.25 -19.83
N MET A 33 -18.97 10.64 -18.66
CA MET A 33 -18.84 9.19 -18.49
C MET A 33 -19.87 8.40 -19.31
N HIS A 34 -21.05 8.96 -19.53
CA HIS A 34 -22.05 8.34 -20.41
C HIS A 34 -21.61 8.22 -21.87
N LEU A 35 -20.62 9.02 -22.29
CA LEU A 35 -20.03 8.96 -23.64
C LEU A 35 -18.90 7.94 -23.75
N MET A 36 -18.38 7.48 -22.61
CA MET A 36 -17.30 6.50 -22.50
C MET A 36 -17.92 5.19 -22.00
N ASP A 37 -18.00 4.15 -22.79
CA ASP A 37 -18.62 2.84 -22.43
C ASP A 37 -17.88 2.14 -21.26
N MET A 38 -17.81 2.80 -20.10
CA MET A 38 -17.17 2.31 -18.88
C MET A 38 -18.22 1.77 -17.91
N LYS A 39 -18.78 0.59 -18.22
CA LYS A 39 -19.94 0.02 -17.52
C LYS A 39 -19.76 -0.25 -16.03
N ASP A 40 -18.53 -0.48 -15.59
CA ASP A 40 -18.24 -0.91 -14.22
C ASP A 40 -17.66 0.21 -13.34
N PHE A 41 -17.47 1.39 -13.92
CA PHE A 41 -16.98 2.57 -13.20
C PHE A 41 -18.08 3.61 -13.05
N GLN A 42 -18.23 4.15 -11.85
CA GLN A 42 -19.08 5.31 -11.61
C GLN A 42 -18.20 6.46 -11.16
N LEU A 43 -18.21 7.54 -11.90
CA LEU A 43 -17.53 8.78 -11.56
C LEU A 43 -18.54 9.92 -11.60
N LYS A 44 -18.65 10.67 -10.49
CA LYS A 44 -19.50 11.85 -10.35
C LYS A 44 -18.72 12.97 -9.75
N GLY A 45 -19.14 14.20 -9.97
CA GLY A 45 -18.54 15.40 -9.43
C GLY A 45 -18.38 16.50 -10.46
N MET A 46 -17.91 17.63 -10.02
CA MET A 46 -17.65 18.82 -10.85
C MET A 46 -16.17 18.97 -11.11
N LEU A 47 -15.77 19.02 -12.38
CA LEU A 47 -14.39 19.24 -12.81
C LEU A 47 -14.27 20.65 -13.43
N LEU A 48 -13.53 21.50 -12.75
CA LEU A 48 -13.03 22.75 -13.29
C LEU A 48 -11.65 22.52 -13.90
N ALA A 49 -11.48 22.83 -15.15
CA ALA A 49 -10.22 22.67 -15.88
C ALA A 49 -9.83 23.96 -16.61
N ASN A 50 -8.57 24.33 -16.55
CA ASN A 50 -7.97 25.37 -17.39
C ASN A 50 -6.64 24.84 -17.92
N VAL A 51 -6.64 24.40 -19.16
CA VAL A 51 -5.52 23.67 -19.78
C VAL A 51 -5.10 24.37 -21.07
N LYS A 52 -3.79 24.55 -21.22
CA LYS A 52 -3.13 24.93 -22.48
C LYS A 52 -2.17 23.83 -22.86
N SER A 53 -2.23 23.37 -24.09
CA SER A 53 -1.41 22.28 -24.58
C SER A 53 -1.03 22.55 -26.03
N LYS A 54 0.27 22.52 -26.37
CA LYS A 54 0.74 22.79 -27.72
C LYS A 54 1.95 21.92 -28.06
N GLY A 55 1.89 21.23 -29.18
CA GLY A 55 3.00 20.43 -29.70
C GLY A 55 2.55 19.10 -30.27
N THR A 56 3.54 18.28 -30.60
CA THR A 56 3.33 16.97 -31.22
C THR A 56 2.90 15.94 -30.18
N TYR A 57 1.91 15.13 -30.53
CA TYR A 57 1.50 13.97 -29.75
C TYR A 57 1.95 12.68 -30.43
N ALA A 58 3.06 12.13 -29.94
CA ALA A 58 3.65 10.89 -30.45
C ALA A 58 4.10 10.01 -29.26
N PRO A 59 3.18 9.35 -28.57
CA PRO A 59 3.47 8.60 -27.34
C PRO A 59 4.47 7.45 -27.55
N GLU A 60 4.48 6.85 -28.74
CA GLU A 60 5.48 5.83 -29.11
C GLU A 60 6.91 6.39 -29.17
N GLN A 61 7.05 7.67 -29.48
CA GLN A 61 8.32 8.42 -29.48
C GLN A 61 8.55 9.16 -28.16
N ARG A 62 7.66 8.98 -27.18
CA ARG A 62 7.65 9.68 -25.90
C ARG A 62 7.60 11.20 -26.01
N LEU A 63 6.97 11.70 -27.08
CA LEU A 63 6.74 13.13 -27.32
C LEU A 63 5.29 13.49 -26.99
N PHE A 64 5.14 14.54 -26.19
CA PHE A 64 3.86 15.05 -25.72
C PHE A 64 3.81 16.56 -25.94
N PRO A 65 2.62 17.15 -26.11
CA PRO A 65 2.52 18.60 -26.19
C PRO A 65 3.03 19.28 -24.91
N ILE A 66 3.71 20.40 -25.07
CA ILE A 66 4.01 21.31 -23.95
C ILE A 66 2.68 21.71 -23.32
N THR A 67 2.49 21.37 -22.06
CA THR A 67 1.20 21.46 -21.38
C THR A 67 1.33 22.22 -20.08
N LYS A 68 0.37 23.09 -19.83
CA LYS A 68 0.15 23.70 -18.51
C LYS A 68 -1.33 23.68 -18.19
N GLY A 69 -1.68 23.04 -17.08
CA GLY A 69 -3.06 22.85 -16.69
C GLY A 69 -3.29 23.06 -15.19
N LEU A 70 -4.42 23.64 -14.86
CA LEU A 70 -4.98 23.69 -13.51
C LEU A 70 -6.26 22.89 -13.52
N LEU A 71 -6.43 22.02 -12.52
CA LEU A 71 -7.59 21.17 -12.32
C LEU A 71 -8.12 21.36 -10.89
N GLU A 72 -9.42 21.47 -10.77
CA GLU A 72 -10.10 21.47 -9.47
C GLU A 72 -11.30 20.54 -9.57
N PHE A 73 -11.39 19.58 -8.66
CA PHE A 73 -12.46 18.60 -8.61
C PHE A 73 -13.21 18.75 -7.29
N SER A 74 -14.51 18.74 -7.33
CA SER A 74 -15.36 18.90 -6.15
C SER A 74 -16.58 17.97 -6.21
N ASP A 75 -17.11 17.68 -5.03
CA ASP A 75 -18.27 16.81 -4.83
C ASP A 75 -18.09 15.43 -5.52
N GLY A 76 -16.85 14.95 -5.46
CA GLY A 76 -16.44 13.78 -6.19
C GLY A 76 -16.93 12.48 -5.56
N TYR A 77 -17.31 11.54 -6.41
CA TYR A 77 -17.70 10.18 -6.09
C TYR A 77 -17.07 9.23 -7.10
N VAL A 78 -16.38 8.21 -6.60
CA VAL A 78 -15.78 7.15 -7.43
C VAL A 78 -16.18 5.78 -6.89
N LYS A 79 -16.76 4.95 -7.74
CA LYS A 79 -16.97 3.52 -7.48
C LYS A 79 -16.32 2.71 -8.59
N THR A 80 -15.58 1.68 -8.18
CA THR A 80 -14.88 0.78 -9.10
C THR A 80 -15.36 -0.65 -8.89
N PRO A 81 -15.18 -1.55 -9.85
CA PRO A 81 -15.50 -2.97 -9.67
C PRO A 81 -14.54 -3.67 -8.69
N TYR A 82 -13.39 -3.06 -8.42
CA TYR A 82 -12.33 -3.66 -7.59
C TYR A 82 -12.53 -3.45 -6.10
N TYR A 83 -13.42 -2.52 -5.70
CA TYR A 83 -13.67 -2.23 -4.31
C TYR A 83 -15.19 -2.08 -4.05
N PRO A 84 -15.74 -2.72 -2.99
CA PRO A 84 -17.20 -2.80 -2.79
C PRO A 84 -17.86 -1.47 -2.47
N ASN A 85 -17.16 -0.56 -1.79
CA ASN A 85 -17.71 0.73 -1.38
C ASN A 85 -17.12 1.88 -2.20
N PRO A 86 -17.86 2.96 -2.42
CA PRO A 86 -17.34 4.13 -3.12
C PRO A 86 -16.39 4.94 -2.24
N VAL A 87 -15.49 5.66 -2.89
CA VAL A 87 -14.81 6.82 -2.32
C VAL A 87 -15.69 8.04 -2.58
N THR A 88 -15.99 8.81 -1.55
CA THR A 88 -16.94 9.92 -1.61
C THR A 88 -16.32 11.23 -1.12
N ASP A 89 -17.03 12.33 -1.33
CA ASP A 89 -16.61 13.66 -0.90
C ASP A 89 -15.19 14.00 -1.38
N ILE A 90 -14.91 13.67 -2.63
CA ILE A 90 -13.59 13.88 -3.20
C ILE A 90 -13.46 15.34 -3.64
N HIS A 91 -12.48 16.01 -3.07
CA HIS A 91 -12.07 17.36 -3.45
C HIS A 91 -10.58 17.38 -3.69
N PHE A 92 -10.14 17.95 -4.79
CA PHE A 92 -8.72 18.22 -5.00
C PHE A 92 -8.50 19.45 -5.88
N LYS A 93 -7.32 20.06 -5.69
CA LYS A 93 -6.74 21.02 -6.61
C LYS A 93 -5.39 20.48 -7.07
N GLY A 94 -5.14 20.60 -8.35
CA GLY A 94 -3.90 20.09 -8.92
C GLY A 94 -3.47 20.88 -10.14
N ASN A 95 -2.22 20.72 -10.48
CA ASN A 95 -1.67 21.23 -11.70
C ASN A 95 -0.84 20.16 -12.42
N ILE A 96 -0.85 20.27 -13.74
CA ILE A 96 0.01 19.50 -14.63
C ILE A 96 0.85 20.47 -15.42
N GLU A 97 2.14 20.20 -15.54
CA GLU A 97 3.08 21.01 -16.33
C GLU A 97 4.04 20.10 -17.09
N ASN A 98 4.24 20.41 -18.36
CA ASN A 98 5.27 19.82 -19.20
C ASN A 98 5.90 20.96 -20.00
N THR A 99 7.20 21.17 -19.87
CA THR A 99 7.85 22.37 -20.39
C THR A 99 8.54 22.18 -21.73
N ASP A 100 8.85 20.96 -22.14
CA ASP A 100 9.56 20.66 -23.38
C ASP A 100 8.94 19.52 -24.23
N GLY A 101 7.85 18.94 -23.75
CA GLY A 101 7.19 17.83 -24.41
C GLY A 101 7.78 16.45 -24.09
N SER A 102 8.79 16.35 -23.25
CA SER A 102 9.33 15.06 -22.79
C SER A 102 8.65 14.57 -21.51
N MET A 103 8.73 13.28 -21.26
CA MET A 103 8.28 12.71 -19.97
C MET A 103 9.17 13.16 -18.80
N LYS A 104 10.40 13.58 -19.09
CA LYS A 104 11.35 14.07 -18.08
C LYS A 104 10.91 15.36 -17.40
N THR A 105 10.26 16.26 -18.15
CA THR A 105 9.80 17.55 -17.64
C THR A 105 8.31 17.53 -17.24
N LEU A 106 7.64 16.39 -17.40
CA LEU A 106 6.28 16.24 -16.93
C LEU A 106 6.24 16.26 -15.41
N ALA A 107 5.44 17.18 -14.85
CA ALA A 107 5.19 17.32 -13.43
C ALA A 107 3.67 17.34 -13.15
N VAL A 108 3.27 16.67 -12.10
CA VAL A 108 1.89 16.63 -11.59
C VAL A 108 1.92 16.92 -10.10
N ASN A 109 1.17 17.94 -9.67
CA ASN A 109 1.01 18.26 -8.26
C ASN A 109 -0.48 18.27 -7.90
N VAL A 110 -0.81 17.65 -6.78
CA VAL A 110 -2.13 17.67 -6.20
C VAL A 110 -1.99 18.02 -4.72
N SER A 111 -2.59 19.12 -4.29
CA SER A 111 -2.47 19.57 -2.90
C SER A 111 -3.56 20.57 -2.50
N PRO A 112 -4.38 20.23 -1.52
CA PRO A 112 -4.63 18.89 -1.02
C PRO A 112 -5.64 18.12 -1.90
N ALA A 113 -5.58 16.79 -1.85
CA ALA A 113 -6.72 15.94 -2.13
C ALA A 113 -7.33 15.49 -0.81
N THR A 114 -8.63 15.67 -0.64
CA THR A 114 -9.39 15.18 0.51
C THR A 114 -10.53 14.30 0.04
N PHE A 115 -10.85 13.26 0.78
CA PHE A 115 -11.96 12.36 0.47
C PHE A 115 -12.39 11.57 1.69
N LEU A 116 -13.58 10.98 1.62
CA LEU A 116 -14.03 9.99 2.57
C LEU A 116 -13.86 8.58 1.99
N PHE A 117 -13.15 7.75 2.72
CA PHE A 117 -13.02 6.33 2.45
C PHE A 117 -13.65 5.56 3.60
N GLU A 118 -14.69 4.76 3.35
CA GLU A 118 -15.46 4.09 4.40
C GLU A 118 -16.02 5.06 5.46
N GLY A 119 -16.36 6.27 5.06
CA GLY A 119 -16.81 7.33 5.97
C GLY A 119 -15.70 7.96 6.84
N LYS A 120 -14.43 7.57 6.63
CA LYS A 120 -13.27 8.12 7.32
C LYS A 120 -12.55 9.13 6.45
N PRO A 121 -12.11 10.27 7.01
CA PRO A 121 -11.44 11.29 6.23
C PRO A 121 -10.00 10.89 5.87
N PHE A 122 -9.66 11.15 4.61
CA PHE A 122 -8.32 11.04 4.06
C PHE A 122 -7.85 12.37 3.50
N THR A 123 -6.56 12.64 3.65
CA THR A 123 -5.89 13.77 3.02
C THR A 123 -4.62 13.25 2.35
N VAL A 124 -4.42 13.64 1.09
CA VAL A 124 -3.21 13.32 0.33
C VAL A 124 -2.68 14.59 -0.33
N ASN A 125 -1.39 14.86 -0.16
CA ASN A 125 -0.64 15.79 -1.00
C ASN A 125 0.31 14.95 -1.87
N LEU A 126 0.37 15.25 -3.14
CA LEU A 126 1.15 14.50 -4.11
C LEU A 126 1.91 15.46 -5.00
N SER A 127 3.20 15.26 -5.12
CA SER A 127 4.05 15.85 -6.15
C SER A 127 4.79 14.73 -6.88
N MET A 128 4.68 14.70 -8.19
CA MET A 128 5.39 13.75 -9.06
C MET A 128 6.01 14.51 -10.21
N GLU A 129 7.26 14.22 -10.51
CA GLU A 129 7.99 14.81 -11.64
C GLU A 129 8.93 13.79 -12.28
N ASN A 130 9.38 14.07 -13.49
CA ASN A 130 10.27 13.19 -14.23
C ASN A 130 9.69 11.79 -14.44
N PHE A 131 8.71 11.65 -15.32
CA PHE A 131 8.02 10.38 -15.58
C PHE A 131 8.87 9.36 -16.38
N ASP A 132 10.15 9.67 -16.65
CA ASP A 132 11.15 8.68 -17.10
C ASP A 132 11.69 7.86 -15.92
N ASP A 133 11.84 8.50 -14.75
CA ASP A 133 12.14 7.89 -13.46
C ASP A 133 11.46 8.75 -12.40
N ILE A 134 10.23 8.39 -12.06
CA ILE A 134 9.35 9.24 -11.25
C ILE A 134 10.01 9.60 -9.92
N ARG A 135 10.20 10.90 -9.71
CA ARG A 135 10.49 11.47 -8.40
C ARG A 135 9.19 11.84 -7.75
N TYR A 136 8.95 11.33 -6.56
CA TYR A 136 7.69 11.53 -5.83
C TYR A 136 7.91 12.13 -4.45
N ASP A 137 6.96 12.96 -4.04
CA ASP A 137 6.73 13.42 -2.67
C ASP A 137 5.24 13.24 -2.36
N ILE A 138 4.93 12.29 -1.48
CA ILE A 138 3.57 11.91 -1.10
C ILE A 138 3.43 12.09 0.40
N GLN A 139 2.45 12.88 0.82
CA GLN A 139 2.03 12.97 2.20
C GLN A 139 0.61 12.44 2.30
N ALA A 140 0.39 11.42 3.12
CA ALA A 140 -0.89 10.75 3.23
C ALA A 140 -1.29 10.58 4.70
N LYS A 141 -2.51 10.94 5.02
CA LYS A 141 -3.07 10.82 6.36
C LYS A 141 -4.50 10.31 6.31
N GLY A 142 -4.79 9.28 7.10
CA GLY A 142 -6.13 8.72 7.16
C GLY A 142 -6.22 7.45 7.98
N GLU A 143 -7.43 6.90 8.07
CA GLU A 143 -7.73 5.62 8.74
C GLU A 143 -8.42 4.67 7.78
N LEU A 144 -7.97 3.42 7.72
CA LEU A 144 -8.43 2.38 6.81
C LEU A 144 -8.94 1.17 7.58
N ASP A 145 -10.06 0.59 7.11
CA ASP A 145 -10.45 -0.77 7.43
C ASP A 145 -9.64 -1.73 6.56
N ILE A 146 -8.69 -2.43 7.18
CA ILE A 146 -7.74 -3.28 6.47
C ILE A 146 -8.44 -4.46 5.81
N ALA A 147 -9.49 -5.02 6.45
CA ALA A 147 -10.20 -6.19 5.91
C ALA A 147 -10.80 -5.92 4.52
N LYS A 148 -11.29 -4.70 4.31
CA LYS A 148 -11.93 -4.33 3.05
C LYS A 148 -10.91 -4.10 1.94
N ILE A 149 -9.77 -3.46 2.29
CA ILE A 149 -8.67 -3.23 1.34
C ILE A 149 -7.99 -4.55 0.99
N TYR A 150 -7.78 -5.40 1.99
CA TYR A 150 -7.12 -6.67 1.82
C TYR A 150 -7.85 -7.59 0.82
N LYS A 151 -9.19 -7.59 0.80
CA LYS A 151 -9.98 -8.35 -0.19
C LYS A 151 -9.67 -7.96 -1.63
N VAL A 152 -9.20 -6.74 -1.87
CA VAL A 152 -8.82 -6.25 -3.20
C VAL A 152 -7.43 -6.77 -3.63
N PHE A 153 -6.52 -6.95 -2.68
CA PHE A 153 -5.13 -7.33 -2.92
C PHE A 153 -4.77 -8.71 -2.36
N SER A 154 -5.77 -9.54 -2.03
CA SER A 154 -5.61 -10.76 -1.24
C SER A 154 -4.53 -11.71 -1.77
N GLN A 155 -3.62 -12.09 -0.87
CA GLN A 155 -2.74 -13.23 -1.06
C GLN A 155 -3.40 -14.50 -0.49
N LYS A 156 -3.22 -15.64 -1.16
CA LYS A 156 -3.78 -16.91 -0.67
C LYS A 156 -3.19 -17.27 0.70
N GLY A 157 -4.06 -17.60 1.66
CA GLY A 157 -3.66 -18.10 2.98
C GLY A 157 -3.41 -17.05 4.06
N LEU A 158 -3.63 -15.77 3.76
CA LEU A 158 -3.59 -14.70 4.76
C LEU A 158 -4.99 -14.08 4.89
N GLU A 159 -5.58 -14.09 6.06
CA GLU A 159 -6.77 -13.31 6.40
C GLU A 159 -6.37 -12.14 7.29
N LEU A 160 -6.87 -10.95 6.99
CA LEU A 160 -6.51 -9.74 7.71
C LEU A 160 -7.76 -8.90 7.98
N GLU A 161 -8.01 -8.57 9.24
CA GLU A 161 -9.10 -7.70 9.70
C GLU A 161 -8.54 -6.61 10.60
N GLY A 162 -9.28 -5.53 10.82
CA GLY A 162 -8.96 -4.45 11.77
C GLY A 162 -8.74 -3.11 11.10
N TYR A 163 -8.17 -2.17 11.86
CA TYR A 163 -7.99 -0.79 11.44
C TYR A 163 -6.53 -0.37 11.51
N ALA A 164 -6.09 0.37 10.48
CA ALA A 164 -4.81 1.06 10.49
C ALA A 164 -5.03 2.56 10.26
N LYS A 165 -4.47 3.37 11.14
CA LYS A 165 -4.37 4.81 10.95
C LYS A 165 -2.94 5.16 10.58
N ALA A 166 -2.78 5.93 9.52
CA ALA A 166 -1.48 6.27 8.99
C ALA A 166 -1.30 7.79 8.87
N ASP A 167 -0.09 8.26 9.13
CA ASP A 167 0.40 9.61 8.85
C ASP A 167 1.80 9.45 8.26
N LEU A 168 1.89 9.56 6.93
CA LEU A 168 3.03 9.12 6.15
C LEU A 168 3.58 10.25 5.28
N THR A 169 4.90 10.33 5.20
CA THR A 169 5.63 11.07 4.17
C THR A 169 6.50 10.08 3.41
N LEU A 170 6.31 9.99 2.10
CA LEU A 170 7.04 9.10 1.20
C LEU A 170 7.72 9.96 0.12
N GLN A 171 9.04 9.97 0.11
CA GLN A 171 9.83 10.75 -0.85
C GLN A 171 10.94 9.89 -1.44
N GLY A 172 11.12 9.97 -2.74
CA GLY A 172 12.17 9.22 -3.41
C GLY A 172 12.02 9.17 -4.92
N THR A 173 12.73 8.22 -5.53
CA THR A 173 12.61 7.92 -6.96
C THR A 173 12.05 6.51 -7.16
N GLN A 174 11.35 6.33 -8.27
CA GLN A 174 10.80 5.02 -8.62
C GLN A 174 11.90 3.97 -8.76
N SER A 175 13.01 4.33 -9.38
CA SER A 175 14.14 3.41 -9.58
C SER A 175 14.79 2.99 -8.27
N ASP A 176 14.87 3.87 -7.26
CA ASP A 176 15.38 3.50 -5.94
C ASP A 176 14.43 2.54 -5.23
N ALA A 177 13.14 2.79 -5.30
CA ALA A 177 12.12 1.91 -4.73
C ALA A 177 12.11 0.53 -5.39
N THR A 178 12.10 0.47 -6.73
CA THR A 178 12.04 -0.80 -7.48
C THR A 178 13.32 -1.62 -7.40
N ASN A 179 14.48 -0.97 -7.22
CA ASN A 179 15.77 -1.65 -7.06
C ASN A 179 16.12 -1.95 -5.60
N GLY A 180 15.20 -1.72 -4.65
CA GLY A 180 15.41 -2.00 -3.23
C GLY A 180 16.45 -1.09 -2.55
N ARG A 181 16.74 0.08 -3.14
CA ARG A 181 17.65 1.08 -2.56
C ARG A 181 16.94 1.96 -1.53
N TYR A 182 16.24 1.34 -0.57
CA TYR A 182 15.36 2.03 0.38
C TYR A 182 16.08 3.01 1.31
N HIS A 183 17.40 2.86 1.48
CA HIS A 183 18.24 3.81 2.23
C HIS A 183 18.33 5.19 1.53
N LEU A 184 18.01 5.28 0.23
CA LEU A 184 17.95 6.52 -0.53
C LEU A 184 16.57 7.19 -0.46
N LEU A 185 15.55 6.46 0.02
CA LEU A 185 14.20 6.99 0.18
C LEU A 185 14.07 7.74 1.50
N HIS A 186 13.43 8.90 1.47
CA HIS A 186 13.11 9.70 2.65
C HIS A 186 11.68 9.40 3.15
N ASN A 187 11.44 8.12 3.43
CA ASN A 187 10.16 7.67 3.95
C ASN A 187 10.14 7.79 5.46
N LYS A 188 9.10 8.39 6.01
CA LYS A 188 8.89 8.50 7.45
C LYS A 188 7.41 8.55 7.79
N GLY A 189 7.07 8.19 9.02
CA GLY A 189 5.70 8.33 9.49
C GLY A 189 5.37 7.45 10.67
N VAL A 190 4.07 7.42 10.93
CA VAL A 190 3.48 6.64 12.01
C VAL A 190 2.33 5.82 11.46
N ILE A 191 2.27 4.55 11.86
CA ILE A 191 1.14 3.66 11.62
C ILE A 191 0.65 3.16 12.98
N GLU A 192 -0.60 3.46 13.29
CA GLU A 192 -1.30 2.94 14.47
C GLU A 192 -2.18 1.78 14.01
N LEU A 193 -1.97 0.59 14.59
CA LEU A 193 -2.80 -0.59 14.36
C LEU A 193 -3.77 -0.79 15.52
N ARG A 194 -5.01 -1.17 15.22
CA ARG A 194 -6.04 -1.48 16.21
C ARG A 194 -6.87 -2.67 15.79
N ASN A 195 -7.04 -3.62 16.71
CA ASN A 195 -7.87 -4.81 16.54
C ASN A 195 -7.54 -5.58 15.24
N ILE A 196 -6.25 -5.67 14.91
CA ILE A 196 -5.81 -6.45 13.76
C ILE A 196 -5.94 -7.93 14.13
N LYS A 197 -6.71 -8.66 13.35
CA LYS A 197 -6.81 -10.11 13.43
C LYS A 197 -6.23 -10.71 12.16
N THR A 198 -5.30 -11.60 12.31
CA THR A 198 -4.66 -12.29 11.18
C THR A 198 -4.58 -13.79 11.43
N THR A 199 -4.82 -14.57 10.40
CA THR A 199 -4.58 -16.00 10.35
C THR A 199 -3.61 -16.28 9.22
N THR A 200 -2.66 -17.20 9.45
CA THR A 200 -1.69 -17.62 8.44
C THR A 200 -1.55 -19.14 8.49
N GLU A 201 -0.94 -19.72 7.47
CA GLU A 201 -0.59 -21.16 7.49
C GLU A 201 0.35 -21.55 8.65
N TYR A 202 1.14 -20.58 9.16
CA TYR A 202 2.06 -20.78 10.30
C TYR A 202 1.40 -20.52 11.66
N LEU A 203 0.26 -19.82 11.70
CA LEU A 203 -0.49 -19.48 12.89
C LEU A 203 -1.96 -19.88 12.69
N PRO A 204 -2.34 -21.15 12.94
CA PRO A 204 -3.68 -21.66 12.67
C PRO A 204 -4.76 -21.06 13.56
N LYS A 205 -4.39 -20.53 14.73
CA LYS A 205 -5.29 -19.71 15.54
C LYS A 205 -5.12 -18.24 15.16
N PRO A 206 -6.16 -17.42 15.34
CA PRO A 206 -6.02 -15.98 15.10
C PRO A 206 -4.95 -15.35 15.99
N PHE A 207 -4.01 -14.65 15.37
CA PHE A 207 -3.13 -13.71 16.05
C PHE A 207 -3.83 -12.34 16.08
N ILE A 208 -4.05 -11.80 17.27
CA ILE A 208 -4.82 -10.58 17.46
C ILE A 208 -3.90 -9.49 18.00
N ILE A 209 -3.68 -8.44 17.23
CA ILE A 209 -3.02 -7.22 17.68
C ILE A 209 -4.09 -6.28 18.18
N GLN A 210 -4.20 -6.10 19.49
CA GLN A 210 -5.15 -5.18 20.11
C GLN A 210 -4.78 -3.73 19.80
N GLN A 211 -3.50 -3.42 19.90
CA GLN A 211 -2.92 -2.13 19.52
C GLN A 211 -1.43 -2.26 19.21
N GLY A 212 -0.91 -1.31 18.42
CA GLY A 212 0.51 -1.16 18.15
C GLY A 212 0.76 0.15 17.43
N VAL A 213 1.84 0.83 17.79
CA VAL A 213 2.26 2.07 17.14
C VAL A 213 3.62 1.83 16.52
N PHE A 214 3.70 2.00 15.22
CA PHE A 214 4.90 1.84 14.43
C PHE A 214 5.36 3.20 13.92
N HIS A 215 6.57 3.58 14.32
CA HIS A 215 7.27 4.73 13.78
C HIS A 215 8.31 4.23 12.80
N PHE A 216 8.28 4.70 11.58
CA PHE A 216 9.30 4.34 10.60
C PHE A 216 10.03 5.57 10.08
N ASN A 217 11.31 5.36 9.77
CA ASN A 217 12.18 6.32 9.15
C ASN A 217 13.13 5.56 8.23
N GLN A 218 12.97 5.77 6.94
CA GLN A 218 13.59 4.98 5.86
C GLN A 218 13.20 3.49 6.01
N ASP A 219 14.14 2.58 6.09
CA ASP A 219 13.91 1.14 6.27
C ASP A 219 13.90 0.68 7.74
N ASN A 220 14.08 1.62 8.67
CA ASN A 220 14.03 1.35 10.09
C ASN A 220 12.64 1.59 10.65
N MET A 221 12.16 0.62 11.40
CA MET A 221 10.87 0.69 12.09
C MET A 221 11.08 0.49 13.59
N HIS A 222 10.47 1.36 14.37
CA HIS A 222 10.45 1.27 15.83
C HIS A 222 8.99 1.14 16.26
N PHE A 223 8.70 0.20 17.13
CA PHE A 223 7.34 0.05 17.66
C PHE A 223 7.35 0.03 19.18
N THR A 224 6.30 0.60 19.72
CA THR A 224 6.06 0.71 21.17
C THR A 224 4.64 0.26 21.47
N ASP A 225 4.46 -0.20 22.70
CA ASP A 225 3.15 -0.56 23.26
C ASP A 225 2.34 -1.51 22.36
N PHE A 226 3.07 -2.42 21.70
CA PHE A 226 2.47 -3.44 20.85
C PHE A 226 1.90 -4.53 21.73
N ARG A 227 0.58 -4.63 21.75
CA ARG A 227 -0.17 -5.63 22.53
C ARG A 227 -0.85 -6.61 21.60
N ALA A 228 -0.58 -7.89 21.83
CA ALA A 228 -1.15 -8.95 21.02
C ALA A 228 -1.51 -10.16 21.87
N THR A 229 -2.38 -11.02 21.32
CA THR A 229 -2.72 -12.32 21.87
C THR A 229 -2.69 -13.39 20.79
N TYR A 230 -2.31 -14.60 21.18
CA TYR A 230 -2.41 -15.80 20.37
C TYR A 230 -2.94 -16.94 21.24
N GLY A 231 -4.15 -17.43 20.94
CA GLY A 231 -4.82 -18.36 21.79
C GLY A 231 -4.98 -17.83 23.21
N LYS A 232 -4.33 -18.48 24.20
CA LYS A 232 -4.31 -18.06 25.62
C LYS A 232 -3.13 -17.15 25.96
N SER A 233 -2.14 -17.07 25.05
CA SER A 233 -0.91 -16.33 25.26
C SER A 233 -1.10 -14.83 25.03
N ASP A 234 -0.53 -14.00 25.91
CA ASP A 234 -0.51 -12.55 25.80
C ASP A 234 0.91 -12.02 25.55
N PHE A 235 1.01 -10.93 24.80
CA PHE A 235 2.30 -10.31 24.46
C PHE A 235 2.21 -8.79 24.58
N LEU A 236 3.15 -8.23 25.30
CA LEU A 236 3.50 -6.82 25.27
C LEU A 236 4.91 -6.70 24.68
N MET A 237 5.02 -6.05 23.52
CA MET A 237 6.26 -6.00 22.79
C MET A 237 6.67 -4.55 22.52
N ASN A 238 7.98 -4.32 22.59
CA ASN A 238 8.63 -3.12 22.11
C ASN A 238 9.87 -3.52 21.33
N GLY A 239 10.23 -2.74 20.32
CA GLY A 239 11.41 -3.12 19.57
C GLY A 239 11.69 -2.26 18.34
N ARG A 240 12.68 -2.74 17.61
CA ARG A 240 13.12 -2.14 16.36
C ARG A 240 13.25 -3.22 15.31
N MET A 241 12.82 -2.89 14.10
CA MET A 241 13.04 -3.68 12.91
C MET A 241 13.83 -2.87 11.90
N SER A 242 14.68 -3.52 11.15
CA SER A 242 15.34 -2.97 9.98
C SER A 242 15.09 -3.85 8.77
N ASN A 243 15.25 -3.29 7.59
CA ASN A 243 14.92 -3.94 6.34
C ASN A 243 13.43 -4.29 6.19
N ALA A 244 12.56 -3.57 6.92
CA ALA A 244 11.13 -3.87 6.96
C ALA A 244 10.46 -3.62 5.58
N ILE A 245 10.76 -2.51 4.93
CA ILE A 245 10.19 -2.17 3.63
C ILE A 245 10.62 -3.21 2.58
N ASN A 246 11.89 -3.57 2.56
CA ASN A 246 12.41 -4.63 1.69
C ASN A 246 11.70 -5.96 1.92
N PHE A 247 11.51 -6.33 3.16
CA PHE A 247 10.83 -7.58 3.52
C PHE A 247 9.38 -7.62 3.03
N PHE A 248 8.63 -6.52 3.19
CA PHE A 248 7.23 -6.47 2.79
C PHE A 248 7.00 -6.28 1.28
N LEU A 249 7.95 -5.65 0.58
CA LEU A 249 7.79 -5.31 -0.84
C LEU A 249 8.59 -6.21 -1.79
N SER A 250 9.50 -7.04 -1.28
CA SER A 250 10.37 -7.88 -2.10
C SER A 250 10.36 -9.33 -1.60
N ASN A 251 10.48 -10.27 -2.50
CA ASN A 251 10.62 -11.68 -2.16
C ASN A 251 12.03 -11.99 -1.62
N ASN A 252 12.12 -12.90 -0.65
CA ASN A 252 13.38 -13.43 -0.12
C ASN A 252 14.29 -12.44 0.62
N GLN A 253 13.74 -11.39 1.20
CA GLN A 253 14.49 -10.47 2.06
C GLN A 253 14.39 -10.87 3.53
N VAL A 254 15.47 -10.65 4.28
CA VAL A 254 15.52 -11.00 5.70
C VAL A 254 15.07 -9.81 6.53
N LEU A 255 14.01 -9.99 7.31
CA LEU A 255 13.60 -9.03 8.34
C LEU A 255 14.52 -9.18 9.56
N LYS A 256 15.15 -8.09 9.96
CA LYS A 256 16.03 -8.06 11.14
C LYS A 256 15.35 -7.32 12.27
N GLY A 257 15.54 -7.77 13.51
CA GLY A 257 14.90 -7.09 14.63
C GLY A 257 15.53 -7.40 15.99
N ASN A 258 15.32 -6.45 16.91
CA ASN A 258 15.63 -6.59 18.31
C ASN A 258 14.38 -6.26 19.11
N PHE A 259 13.87 -7.22 19.87
CA PHE A 259 12.62 -7.11 20.57
C PHE A 259 12.75 -7.42 22.05
N THR A 260 12.00 -6.68 22.85
CA THR A 260 11.69 -7.05 24.23
C THR A 260 10.23 -7.47 24.27
N VAL A 261 9.99 -8.68 24.74
CA VAL A 261 8.67 -9.28 24.89
C VAL A 261 8.41 -9.54 26.36
N SER A 262 7.27 -9.07 26.84
CA SER A 262 6.75 -9.42 28.16
C SER A 262 5.43 -10.17 28.00
N SER A 263 5.25 -11.24 28.77
CA SER A 263 4.02 -12.03 28.79
C SER A 263 3.65 -12.38 30.24
N ASN A 264 2.36 -12.27 30.55
CA ASN A 264 1.86 -12.76 31.82
C ASN A 264 1.59 -14.27 31.76
N TYR A 265 1.22 -14.76 30.58
CA TYR A 265 0.97 -16.17 30.33
C TYR A 265 1.35 -16.55 28.90
N LEU A 266 2.22 -17.53 28.76
CA LEU A 266 2.64 -18.12 27.49
C LEU A 266 2.34 -19.61 27.48
N ASP A 267 1.50 -20.07 26.58
CA ASP A 267 1.25 -21.48 26.31
C ASP A 267 2.13 -21.90 25.10
N VAL A 268 3.23 -22.59 25.40
CA VAL A 268 4.23 -22.97 24.38
C VAL A 268 3.63 -23.97 23.39
N ASP A 269 2.70 -24.80 23.84
CA ASP A 269 2.06 -25.82 23.00
C ASP A 269 1.25 -25.21 21.84
N GLU A 270 0.80 -23.96 21.99
CA GLU A 270 0.10 -23.24 20.93
C GLU A 270 0.98 -22.91 19.72
N PHE A 271 2.31 -22.92 19.89
CA PHE A 271 3.30 -22.66 18.84
C PHE A 271 3.96 -23.93 18.29
N MET A 272 3.61 -25.09 18.85
CA MET A 272 4.13 -26.37 18.40
C MET A 272 3.21 -26.97 17.33
N TYR A 273 3.71 -27.08 16.10
CA TYR A 273 2.95 -27.65 14.99
C TYR A 273 3.24 -29.14 14.81
N THR A 274 2.19 -29.88 14.47
CA THR A 274 2.27 -31.32 14.19
C THR A 274 2.39 -31.66 12.70
N SER A 275 2.29 -30.67 11.81
CA SER A 275 2.50 -30.91 10.36
C SER A 275 2.77 -29.62 9.59
N VAL A 276 3.85 -29.59 8.84
CA VAL A 276 4.06 -28.65 7.75
C VAL A 276 3.31 -29.21 6.54
N PRO A 277 2.41 -28.49 5.86
CA PRO A 277 1.94 -28.93 4.55
C PRO A 277 3.17 -28.99 3.62
N ALA A 278 3.48 -30.17 3.09
CA ALA A 278 4.53 -30.32 2.10
C ALA A 278 4.18 -29.47 0.88
N GLN A 279 4.93 -28.39 0.63
CA GLN A 279 4.96 -27.78 -0.69
C GLN A 279 5.52 -28.83 -1.64
N GLU A 280 4.66 -29.31 -2.55
CA GLU A 280 5.09 -30.11 -3.68
C GLU A 280 6.04 -29.29 -4.57
N THR A 281 7.32 -29.37 -4.28
CA THR A 281 8.35 -29.10 -5.27
C THR A 281 8.39 -30.29 -6.22
N LYS A 282 7.79 -30.17 -7.40
CA LYS A 282 8.05 -31.06 -8.53
C LYS A 282 9.51 -30.91 -8.91
N GLU A 283 10.33 -31.81 -8.39
CA GLU A 283 11.57 -32.32 -8.94
C GLU A 283 12.42 -32.99 -7.83
N ALA A 284 12.19 -34.26 -7.60
CA ALA A 284 13.27 -35.16 -7.15
C ALA A 284 12.88 -36.61 -7.44
N LYS A 285 13.76 -37.26 -8.16
CA LYS A 285 13.75 -38.66 -8.55
C LYS A 285 13.69 -39.58 -7.35
N GLU A 286 13.10 -40.76 -7.62
CA GLU A 286 13.05 -41.97 -6.81
C GLU A 286 14.19 -42.16 -5.80
N ALA A 287 13.84 -42.27 -4.55
CA ALA A 287 14.61 -42.98 -3.54
C ALA A 287 13.64 -43.66 -2.57
N THR A 288 13.88 -44.91 -2.39
CA THR A 288 13.20 -45.99 -1.70
C THR A 288 12.61 -45.63 -0.36
N VAL A 289 11.34 -45.97 -0.18
CA VAL A 289 10.56 -45.88 1.06
C VAL A 289 11.13 -46.84 2.09
N THR A 290 11.65 -46.35 3.19
CA THR A 290 11.68 -47.05 4.47
C THR A 290 10.77 -46.34 5.44
N ASN A 291 9.72 -47.05 5.85
CA ASN A 291 8.78 -46.61 6.89
C ASN A 291 9.51 -46.55 8.23
N ASP A 292 9.87 -45.36 8.65
CA ASP A 292 10.01 -45.01 10.08
C ASP A 292 9.68 -43.53 10.23
N THR A 293 8.48 -43.27 10.68
CA THR A 293 8.02 -41.92 11.00
C THR A 293 8.36 -41.62 12.47
N PRO A 294 9.38 -40.81 12.77
CA PRO A 294 9.48 -40.21 14.08
C PRO A 294 8.47 -39.05 14.10
N THR A 295 7.46 -39.16 14.93
CA THR A 295 6.65 -38.02 15.38
C THR A 295 7.56 -37.13 16.20
N GLU A 296 8.31 -36.23 15.56
CA GLU A 296 9.02 -35.17 16.27
C GLU A 296 8.00 -34.18 16.82
N LYS A 297 7.59 -34.42 18.06
CA LYS A 297 6.85 -33.48 18.89
C LYS A 297 7.84 -32.41 19.36
N GLY A 298 7.55 -31.15 19.12
CA GLY A 298 8.14 -30.06 19.88
C GLY A 298 9.12 -29.14 19.15
N VAL A 299 9.02 -28.98 17.83
CA VAL A 299 9.85 -27.99 17.11
C VAL A 299 9.07 -26.72 16.83
N VAL A 300 9.55 -25.59 17.33
CA VAL A 300 9.08 -24.26 16.90
C VAL A 300 9.77 -23.91 15.59
N ILE A 301 9.00 -23.83 14.50
CA ILE A 301 9.55 -23.47 13.20
C ILE A 301 9.72 -21.95 13.11
N VAL A 302 10.96 -21.48 13.09
CA VAL A 302 11.27 -20.08 12.79
C VAL A 302 11.52 -19.97 11.29
N PRO A 303 10.73 -19.17 10.56
CA PRO A 303 10.94 -18.96 9.13
C PRO A 303 12.35 -18.40 8.84
N LYS A 304 13.01 -18.92 7.80
CA LYS A 304 14.39 -18.55 7.44
C LYS A 304 14.62 -17.07 7.13
N LEU A 305 13.55 -16.34 6.86
CA LEU A 305 13.60 -14.91 6.52
C LEU A 305 13.54 -13.99 7.75
N PHE A 306 13.63 -14.52 8.96
CA PHE A 306 13.66 -13.75 10.20
C PHE A 306 15.01 -13.88 10.89
N ASN A 307 15.62 -12.75 11.24
CA ASN A 307 16.83 -12.67 12.06
C ASN A 307 16.55 -11.75 13.25
N PHE A 308 16.09 -12.35 14.35
CA PHE A 308 15.61 -11.63 15.51
C PHE A 308 16.44 -11.94 16.75
N ASN A 309 16.78 -10.87 17.49
CA ASN A 309 17.21 -10.96 18.88
C ASN A 309 15.99 -10.69 19.76
N LEU A 310 15.67 -11.65 20.62
CA LEU A 310 14.52 -11.59 21.49
C LEU A 310 14.98 -11.58 22.95
N ASN A 311 14.59 -10.57 23.72
CA ASN A 311 14.69 -10.54 25.17
C ASN A 311 13.30 -10.76 25.76
N ALA A 312 13.08 -11.91 26.40
CA ALA A 312 11.77 -12.30 26.88
C ALA A 312 11.70 -12.22 28.43
N ASN A 313 10.64 -11.59 28.94
CA ASN A 313 10.29 -11.56 30.34
C ASN A 313 8.91 -12.25 30.51
N LEU A 314 8.95 -13.53 30.90
CA LEU A 314 7.78 -14.41 30.95
C LEU A 314 7.45 -14.70 32.41
N LYS A 315 6.20 -14.46 32.85
CA LYS A 315 5.79 -14.74 34.24
C LYS A 315 5.32 -16.19 34.43
N ASN A 316 4.45 -16.65 33.54
CA ASN A 316 3.91 -18.00 33.58
C ASN A 316 4.09 -18.63 32.22
N VAL A 317 4.73 -19.79 32.19
CA VAL A 317 4.95 -20.55 30.95
C VAL A 317 4.35 -21.94 31.12
N ALA A 318 3.41 -22.29 30.26
CA ALA A 318 2.84 -23.64 30.19
C ALA A 318 3.48 -24.43 29.04
N LEU A 319 3.86 -25.66 29.33
CA LEU A 319 4.34 -26.65 28.36
C LEU A 319 3.77 -28.02 28.77
N GLN A 320 3.20 -28.80 27.85
CA GLN A 320 2.61 -30.09 28.15
C GLN A 320 3.63 -31.02 28.86
N GLY A 321 3.28 -31.47 30.05
CA GLY A 321 4.10 -32.38 30.85
C GLY A 321 5.10 -31.74 31.81
N LEU A 322 5.16 -30.40 31.83
CA LEU A 322 5.92 -29.62 32.82
C LEU A 322 4.97 -28.63 33.49
N THR A 323 4.47 -28.97 34.67
CA THR A 323 3.77 -28.05 35.59
C THR A 323 4.67 -27.75 36.76
#